data_0ddd4e428e3a0ed4e1b71163239c8e25
#
_entry.id   0ddd4e428e3a0ed4e1b71163239c8e25
#
_cell.length_a   1.000
_cell.length_b   1.000
_cell.length_c   1.000
_cell.angle_alpha   90.00
_cell.angle_beta   90.00
_cell.angle_gamma   90.00
#
_symmetry.space_group_name_H-M   'P 1'
#
loop_
_entity.id
_entity.type
_entity.pdbx_description
1 polymer ?
#
loop_
_entity_poly.entity_id
_entity_poly.type
_entity_poly.pdbx_seq_one_letter_code
_entity_poly.pdbx_strand_id
1 'polypeptide(L)'
;VMKDKKSLTGQYLSGKKRIDVPEHRREVTDKKISIKGARSNNLKNVDVDFPLSVMTVVTGVSGSGKSSLVNEILYKSLAQKINKSKVKPGDFDKIDGIDHLDKIIDIDQSPIGRTPRSNPATYTGVFDDIRDVFAQTNEAKIRGYQKGRFSFNVKGGRCEACKGDGIIKIEMHFLPDVYVPCEVCDGKRYNRETLEVTYKGKNIADVLEMTVEEATHFFENIPKINRKLQTLVDVGLGYITLGQQALSLIHISDGAREACR
;
A
#
# COMPACT_ATOMS: atom_id res chain seq x y z
N VAL A 1 12.58 14.80 25.86
CA VAL A 1 11.36 14.37 25.14
C VAL A 1 10.11 14.54 26.00
N MET A 2 10.07 14.00 27.26
CA MET A 2 8.88 14.07 28.14
C MET A 2 8.44 15.50 28.51
N LYS A 3 9.36 16.47 28.56
CA LYS A 3 9.07 17.89 28.86
C LYS A 3 8.58 18.68 27.65
N ASP A 4 8.75 18.16 26.44
CA ASP A 4 8.31 18.81 25.20
C ASP A 4 6.81 18.55 24.96
N LYS A 5 6.01 19.62 25.06
CA LYS A 5 4.55 19.59 24.90
C LYS A 5 4.10 19.24 23.48
N LYS A 6 4.96 19.48 22.47
CA LYS A 6 4.66 19.17 21.06
C LYS A 6 5.04 17.73 20.68
N SER A 7 5.92 17.09 21.44
CA SER A 7 6.33 15.70 21.18
C SER A 7 5.21 14.72 21.49
N LEU A 8 4.75 13.97 20.48
CA LEU A 8 3.76 12.90 20.64
C LEU A 8 4.31 11.80 21.57
N THR A 9 5.55 11.39 21.36
CA THR A 9 6.26 10.42 22.24
C THR A 9 6.33 10.94 23.67
N GLY A 10 6.64 12.24 23.85
CA GLY A 10 6.67 12.86 25.18
C GLY A 10 5.32 12.83 25.89
N GLN A 11 4.23 12.99 25.15
CA GLN A 11 2.86 12.92 25.69
C GLN A 11 2.51 11.50 26.16
N TYR A 12 2.91 10.45 25.41
CA TYR A 12 2.71 9.05 25.83
C TYR A 12 3.62 8.68 27.02
N LEU A 13 4.89 9.03 26.97
CA LEU A 13 5.82 8.73 28.07
C LEU A 13 5.47 9.48 29.37
N SER A 14 4.88 10.67 29.28
CA SER A 14 4.43 11.44 30.46
C SER A 14 3.05 11.03 30.96
N GLY A 15 2.38 10.09 30.29
CA GLY A 15 1.02 9.65 30.63
C GLY A 15 -0.10 10.62 30.28
N LYS A 16 0.21 11.73 29.56
CA LYS A 16 -0.82 12.66 29.06
C LYS A 16 -1.70 12.06 27.98
N LYS A 17 -1.11 11.21 27.17
CA LYS A 17 -1.81 10.34 26.21
C LYS A 17 -1.57 8.89 26.58
N ARG A 18 -2.60 8.09 26.51
CA ARG A 18 -2.53 6.64 26.70
C ARG A 18 -3.60 5.97 25.85
N ILE A 19 -3.37 4.71 25.54
CA ILE A 19 -4.39 3.83 24.98
C ILE A 19 -5.05 3.14 26.17
N ASP A 20 -6.29 3.52 26.45
CA ASP A 20 -7.01 2.96 27.60
C ASP A 20 -7.39 1.50 27.35
N VAL A 21 -7.28 0.71 28.41
CA VAL A 21 -7.84 -0.65 28.40
C VAL A 21 -9.35 -0.52 28.57
N PRO A 22 -10.17 -1.07 27.66
CA PRO A 22 -11.62 -0.96 27.78
C PRO A 22 -12.11 -1.66 29.06
N GLU A 23 -12.98 -1.00 29.80
CA GLU A 23 -13.60 -1.55 31.02
C GLU A 23 -14.54 -2.72 30.68
N HIS A 24 -15.24 -2.60 29.56
CA HIS A 24 -16.14 -3.64 29.05
C HIS A 24 -15.59 -4.25 27.76
N ARG A 25 -15.45 -5.56 27.72
CA ARG A 25 -15.06 -6.31 26.53
C ARG A 25 -16.28 -7.00 25.95
N ARG A 26 -16.29 -7.20 24.64
CA ARG A 26 -17.32 -8.00 23.98
C ARG A 26 -17.27 -9.43 24.48
N GLU A 27 -18.44 -10.00 24.77
CA GLU A 27 -18.54 -11.40 25.09
C GLU A 27 -18.29 -12.27 23.85
N VAL A 28 -17.65 -13.41 24.08
CA VAL A 28 -17.42 -14.40 23.02
C VAL A 28 -18.74 -15.12 22.79
N THR A 29 -19.20 -15.14 21.54
CA THR A 29 -20.40 -15.86 21.13
C THR A 29 -20.07 -17.30 20.74
N ASP A 30 -21.08 -18.15 20.56
CA ASP A 30 -20.91 -19.53 20.05
C ASP A 30 -20.48 -19.57 18.58
N LYS A 31 -20.53 -18.43 17.86
CA LYS A 31 -20.09 -18.33 16.48
C LYS A 31 -18.56 -18.33 16.39
N LYS A 32 -18.02 -19.30 15.69
CA LYS A 32 -16.58 -19.50 15.53
C LYS A 32 -16.25 -20.16 14.18
N ILE A 33 -15.01 -20.01 13.76
CA ILE A 33 -14.42 -20.83 12.71
C ILE A 33 -13.60 -21.91 13.40
N SER A 34 -13.91 -23.17 13.13
CA SER A 34 -13.21 -24.32 13.69
C SER A 34 -12.37 -24.98 12.60
N ILE A 35 -11.06 -25.09 12.82
CA ILE A 35 -10.14 -25.87 12.01
C ILE A 35 -9.82 -27.15 12.76
N LYS A 36 -9.94 -28.28 12.09
CA LYS A 36 -9.63 -29.61 12.63
C LYS A 36 -8.49 -30.23 11.85
N GLY A 37 -7.57 -30.86 12.57
CA GLY A 37 -6.50 -31.64 11.99
C GLY A 37 -5.46 -30.82 11.19
N ALA A 38 -5.12 -29.62 11.62
CA ALA A 38 -4.12 -28.78 10.94
C ALA A 38 -2.73 -29.43 10.97
N ARG A 39 -2.16 -29.71 9.77
CA ARG A 39 -0.91 -30.49 9.62
C ARG A 39 0.14 -29.83 8.73
N SER A 40 -0.13 -28.65 8.19
CA SER A 40 0.81 -27.96 7.32
C SER A 40 2.12 -27.63 8.02
N ASN A 41 3.24 -27.89 7.32
CA ASN A 41 4.60 -27.63 7.79
C ASN A 41 4.88 -28.33 9.15
N ASN A 42 5.09 -27.53 10.20
CA ASN A 42 5.43 -28.04 11.55
C ASN A 42 4.20 -28.23 12.46
N LEU A 43 3.00 -28.04 11.98
CA LEU A 43 1.78 -28.27 12.76
C LEU A 43 1.55 -29.77 12.98
N LYS A 44 1.23 -30.15 14.21
CA LYS A 44 1.11 -31.55 14.65
C LYS A 44 -0.35 -31.93 14.89
N ASN A 45 -1.16 -31.91 13.81
CA ASN A 45 -2.56 -32.29 13.87
C ASN A 45 -3.35 -31.48 14.92
N VAL A 46 -3.27 -30.14 14.81
CA VAL A 46 -3.81 -29.22 15.79
C VAL A 46 -5.25 -28.85 15.46
N ASP A 47 -6.12 -28.87 16.48
CA ASP A 47 -7.47 -28.35 16.41
C ASP A 47 -7.52 -26.93 17.00
N VAL A 48 -8.10 -25.98 16.27
CA VAL A 48 -8.15 -24.57 16.69
C VAL A 48 -9.48 -23.95 16.36
N ASP A 49 -10.03 -23.22 17.33
CA ASP A 49 -11.24 -22.40 17.18
C ASP A 49 -10.88 -20.90 17.15
N PHE A 50 -11.42 -20.20 16.19
CA PHE A 50 -11.33 -18.75 16.07
C PHE A 50 -12.71 -18.13 16.36
N PRO A 51 -12.93 -17.56 17.55
CA PRO A 51 -14.20 -16.91 17.89
C PRO A 51 -14.45 -15.70 16.98
N LEU A 52 -15.69 -15.53 16.55
CA LEU A 52 -16.11 -14.41 15.71
C LEU A 52 -16.58 -13.21 16.54
N SER A 53 -16.66 -12.04 15.89
CA SER A 53 -17.10 -10.76 16.48
C SER A 53 -16.18 -10.21 17.58
N VAL A 54 -15.03 -10.80 17.79
CA VAL A 54 -13.99 -10.38 18.74
C VAL A 54 -12.61 -10.32 18.05
N MET A 55 -11.68 -9.60 18.66
CA MET A 55 -10.30 -9.59 18.20
C MET A 55 -9.57 -10.85 18.69
N THR A 56 -9.11 -11.68 17.76
CA THR A 56 -8.29 -12.86 18.05
C THR A 56 -6.83 -12.58 17.70
N VAL A 57 -5.93 -12.83 18.64
CA VAL A 57 -4.48 -12.64 18.46
C VAL A 57 -3.76 -13.98 18.56
N VAL A 58 -3.01 -14.35 17.52
CA VAL A 58 -2.19 -15.56 17.47
C VAL A 58 -0.74 -15.20 17.78
N THR A 59 -0.24 -15.66 18.93
CA THR A 59 1.11 -15.37 19.42
C THR A 59 1.96 -16.62 19.53
N GLY A 60 3.25 -16.46 19.71
CA GLY A 60 4.21 -17.55 19.89
C GLY A 60 5.59 -17.21 19.34
N VAL A 61 6.58 -18.03 19.68
CA VAL A 61 7.99 -17.87 19.18
C VAL A 61 8.07 -18.01 17.65
N SER A 62 9.17 -17.52 17.07
CA SER A 62 9.41 -17.71 15.64
C SER A 62 9.48 -19.21 15.32
N GLY A 63 8.91 -19.63 14.19
CA GLY A 63 8.87 -21.04 13.80
C GLY A 63 7.80 -21.89 14.49
N SER A 64 6.95 -21.35 15.40
CA SER A 64 5.92 -22.11 16.11
C SER A 64 4.71 -22.54 15.25
N GLY A 65 4.66 -22.16 13.97
CA GLY A 65 3.57 -22.54 13.07
C GLY A 65 2.44 -21.50 12.92
N LYS A 66 2.56 -20.31 13.50
CA LYS A 66 1.54 -19.24 13.39
C LYS A 66 1.14 -18.94 11.95
N SER A 67 2.13 -18.69 11.09
CA SER A 67 1.89 -18.40 9.67
C SER A 67 1.34 -19.61 8.92
N SER A 68 1.74 -20.82 9.29
CA SER A 68 1.18 -22.06 8.71
C SER A 68 -0.30 -22.20 9.06
N LEU A 69 -0.69 -21.89 10.29
CA LEU A 69 -2.09 -21.96 10.73
C LEU A 69 -2.93 -20.83 10.12
N VAL A 70 -2.46 -19.57 10.23
CA VAL A 70 -3.25 -18.39 9.86
C VAL A 70 -3.20 -18.14 8.35
N ASN A 71 -2.00 -18.07 7.74
CA ASN A 71 -1.88 -17.69 6.34
C ASN A 71 -2.09 -18.89 5.41
N GLU A 72 -1.47 -20.04 5.70
CA GLU A 72 -1.52 -21.18 4.80
C GLU A 72 -2.84 -21.97 4.91
N ILE A 73 -3.41 -22.13 6.11
CA ILE A 73 -4.64 -22.88 6.29
C ILE A 73 -5.86 -21.96 6.35
N LEU A 74 -5.98 -21.13 7.40
CA LEU A 74 -7.18 -20.31 7.63
C LEU A 74 -7.46 -19.38 6.45
N TYR A 75 -6.53 -18.48 6.15
CA TYR A 75 -6.71 -17.47 5.09
C TYR A 75 -6.97 -18.12 3.73
N LYS A 76 -6.11 -19.06 3.30
CA LYS A 76 -6.27 -19.68 1.97
C LYS A 76 -7.56 -20.48 1.84
N SER A 77 -8.00 -21.17 2.91
CA SER A 77 -9.28 -21.87 2.91
C SER A 77 -10.46 -20.92 2.78
N LEU A 78 -10.45 -19.83 3.53
CA LEU A 78 -11.49 -18.80 3.46
C LEU A 78 -11.47 -18.09 2.10
N ALA A 79 -10.29 -17.70 1.59
CA ALA A 79 -10.15 -17.09 0.27
C ALA A 79 -10.65 -17.99 -0.86
N GLN A 80 -10.40 -19.30 -0.77
CA GLN A 80 -10.91 -20.27 -1.75
C GLN A 80 -12.44 -20.37 -1.71
N LYS A 81 -13.05 -20.44 -0.51
CA LYS A 81 -14.49 -20.61 -0.37
C LYS A 81 -15.30 -19.33 -0.56
N ILE A 82 -14.84 -18.21 0.00
CA ILE A 82 -15.56 -16.92 -0.04
C ILE A 82 -15.24 -16.15 -1.31
N ASN A 83 -13.94 -15.94 -1.60
CA ASN A 83 -13.50 -15.13 -2.73
C ASN A 83 -13.33 -15.94 -4.03
N LYS A 84 -13.61 -17.26 -4.01
CA LYS A 84 -13.40 -18.19 -5.14
C LYS A 84 -11.98 -18.13 -5.70
N SER A 85 -11.00 -17.86 -4.85
CA SER A 85 -9.59 -17.78 -5.21
C SER A 85 -9.07 -19.18 -5.59
N LYS A 86 -8.13 -19.24 -6.55
CA LYS A 86 -7.48 -20.50 -6.98
C LYS A 86 -6.34 -20.94 -6.04
N VAL A 87 -6.11 -20.24 -4.93
CA VAL A 87 -5.08 -20.60 -3.97
C VAL A 87 -5.39 -21.95 -3.31
N LYS A 88 -4.38 -22.80 -3.19
CA LYS A 88 -4.51 -24.09 -2.51
C LYS A 88 -4.16 -23.91 -1.03
N PRO A 89 -5.07 -24.24 -0.10
CA PRO A 89 -4.77 -24.22 1.32
C PRO A 89 -3.78 -25.33 1.68
N GLY A 90 -3.14 -25.18 2.84
CA GLY A 90 -2.32 -26.24 3.42
C GLY A 90 -3.14 -27.42 3.94
N ASP A 91 -2.49 -28.45 4.48
CA ASP A 91 -3.14 -29.70 4.88
C ASP A 91 -3.90 -29.55 6.22
N PHE A 92 -5.18 -29.92 6.22
CA PHE A 92 -6.06 -30.01 7.37
C PHE A 92 -7.23 -30.97 7.06
N ASP A 93 -7.98 -31.40 8.08
CA ASP A 93 -9.10 -32.32 7.87
C ASP A 93 -10.37 -31.58 7.49
N LYS A 94 -10.76 -30.56 8.27
CA LYS A 94 -12.04 -29.87 8.12
C LYS A 94 -11.95 -28.43 8.60
N ILE A 95 -12.78 -27.57 8.00
CA ILE A 95 -13.02 -26.22 8.46
C ILE A 95 -14.53 -25.97 8.48
N ASP A 96 -15.04 -25.53 9.64
CA ASP A 96 -16.46 -25.25 9.87
C ASP A 96 -16.67 -23.77 10.25
N GLY A 97 -17.91 -23.28 10.11
CA GLY A 97 -18.31 -21.92 10.50
C GLY A 97 -18.07 -20.85 9.44
N ILE A 98 -17.69 -21.20 8.20
CA ILE A 98 -17.43 -20.26 7.12
C ILE A 98 -18.69 -19.48 6.72
N ASP A 99 -19.86 -20.09 6.84
CA ASP A 99 -21.15 -19.50 6.48
C ASP A 99 -21.51 -18.26 7.35
N HIS A 100 -20.77 -18.04 8.44
CA HIS A 100 -20.89 -16.82 9.25
C HIS A 100 -20.11 -15.63 8.70
N LEU A 101 -19.39 -15.78 7.60
CA LEU A 101 -18.52 -14.75 7.00
C LEU A 101 -19.01 -14.37 5.61
N ASP A 102 -19.15 -13.08 5.37
CA ASP A 102 -19.50 -12.53 4.06
C ASP A 102 -18.27 -12.20 3.22
N LYS A 103 -17.16 -11.86 3.88
CA LYS A 103 -15.98 -11.32 3.23
C LYS A 103 -14.71 -11.62 4.02
N ILE A 104 -13.60 -11.81 3.33
CA ILE A 104 -12.27 -11.86 3.90
C ILE A 104 -11.39 -10.76 3.32
N ILE A 105 -10.65 -10.08 4.17
CA ILE A 105 -9.65 -9.07 3.80
C ILE A 105 -8.33 -9.51 4.40
N ASP A 106 -7.33 -9.68 3.54
CA ASP A 106 -5.95 -9.94 3.94
C ASP A 106 -5.17 -8.64 3.97
N ILE A 107 -4.50 -8.39 5.07
CA ILE A 107 -3.62 -7.24 5.24
C ILE A 107 -2.24 -7.79 5.60
N ASP A 108 -1.31 -7.70 4.67
CA ASP A 108 0.05 -8.15 4.86
C ASP A 108 1.04 -6.96 4.93
N GLN A 109 2.29 -7.26 5.23
CA GLN A 109 3.38 -6.30 5.26
C GLN A 109 4.24 -6.38 3.99
N SER A 110 3.71 -6.96 2.91
CA SER A 110 4.43 -7.04 1.64
C SER A 110 4.69 -5.65 1.08
N PRO A 111 5.85 -5.42 0.46
CA PRO A 111 6.14 -4.15 -0.19
C PRO A 111 5.09 -3.84 -1.25
N ILE A 112 4.59 -2.60 -1.26
CA ILE A 112 3.61 -2.10 -2.24
C ILE A 112 4.12 -2.28 -3.69
N GLY A 113 5.43 -2.32 -3.87
CA GLY A 113 6.06 -2.59 -5.16
C GLY A 113 7.57 -2.71 -5.03
N ARG A 114 8.18 -3.38 -6.01
CA ARG A 114 9.62 -3.65 -6.06
C ARG A 114 10.35 -2.86 -7.15
N THR A 115 9.65 -1.94 -7.81
CA THR A 115 10.20 -1.17 -8.92
C THR A 115 10.12 0.33 -8.65
N PRO A 116 11.01 1.15 -9.24
CA PRO A 116 10.95 2.61 -9.14
C PRO A 116 9.64 3.22 -9.64
N ARG A 117 8.83 2.45 -10.38
CA ARG A 117 7.52 2.86 -10.93
C ARG A 117 6.36 2.68 -9.96
N SER A 118 6.56 1.90 -8.91
CA SER A 118 5.56 1.69 -7.88
C SER A 118 5.51 2.90 -6.97
N ASN A 119 4.36 3.56 -6.90
CA ASN A 119 4.14 4.74 -6.08
C ASN A 119 2.69 4.78 -5.57
N PRO A 120 2.35 5.65 -4.60
CA PRO A 120 1.00 5.76 -4.05
C PRO A 120 -0.07 5.98 -5.11
N ALA A 121 0.19 6.81 -6.11
CA ALA A 121 -0.78 7.09 -7.18
C ALA A 121 -1.11 5.86 -8.03
N THR A 122 -0.11 5.02 -8.33
CA THR A 122 -0.32 3.78 -9.12
C THR A 122 -0.96 2.69 -8.28
N TYR A 123 -0.57 2.53 -7.02
CA TYR A 123 -1.08 1.51 -6.13
C TYR A 123 -2.57 1.68 -5.82
N THR A 124 -2.98 2.91 -5.55
CA THR A 124 -4.39 3.23 -5.27
C THR A 124 -5.27 3.28 -6.54
N GLY A 125 -4.63 3.22 -7.71
CA GLY A 125 -5.31 3.37 -9.00
C GLY A 125 -5.84 4.78 -9.26
N VAL A 126 -5.45 5.79 -8.46
CA VAL A 126 -5.85 7.19 -8.69
C VAL A 126 -5.15 7.77 -9.92
N PHE A 127 -3.96 7.27 -10.25
CA PHE A 127 -3.21 7.75 -11.40
C PHE A 127 -3.92 7.48 -12.73
N ASP A 128 -4.71 6.43 -12.82
CA ASP A 128 -5.53 6.15 -14.01
C ASP A 128 -6.57 7.23 -14.27
N ASP A 129 -7.22 7.69 -13.21
CA ASP A 129 -8.21 8.76 -13.28
C ASP A 129 -7.55 10.12 -13.56
N ILE A 130 -6.37 10.39 -12.98
CA ILE A 130 -5.57 11.59 -13.27
C ILE A 130 -5.18 11.64 -14.75
N ARG A 131 -4.70 10.54 -15.33
CA ARG A 131 -4.36 10.47 -16.76
C ARG A 131 -5.56 10.73 -17.66
N ASP A 132 -6.75 10.29 -17.27
CA ASP A 132 -7.98 10.59 -18.00
C ASP A 132 -8.28 12.09 -18.00
N VAL A 133 -8.07 12.78 -16.87
CA VAL A 133 -8.24 14.24 -16.79
C VAL A 133 -7.29 14.97 -17.74
N PHE A 134 -6.01 14.59 -17.75
CA PHE A 134 -5.04 15.20 -18.66
C PHE A 134 -5.36 14.94 -20.13
N ALA A 135 -5.82 13.74 -20.48
CA ALA A 135 -6.25 13.42 -21.85
C ALA A 135 -7.48 14.23 -22.30
N GLN A 136 -8.30 14.71 -21.37
CA GLN A 136 -9.49 15.52 -21.65
C GLN A 136 -9.19 17.02 -21.77
N THR A 137 -7.98 17.48 -21.47
CA THR A 137 -7.60 18.89 -21.63
C THR A 137 -7.66 19.30 -23.10
N ASN A 138 -7.95 20.58 -23.37
CA ASN A 138 -8.03 21.09 -24.74
C ASN A 138 -6.72 20.90 -25.50
N GLU A 139 -5.59 21.14 -24.83
CA GLU A 139 -4.26 20.99 -25.42
C GLU A 139 -3.95 19.53 -25.80
N ALA A 140 -4.29 18.57 -24.94
CA ALA A 140 -4.14 17.15 -25.23
C ALA A 140 -5.00 16.73 -26.43
N LYS A 141 -6.23 17.22 -26.53
CA LYS A 141 -7.15 16.95 -27.65
C LYS A 141 -6.63 17.52 -28.96
N ILE A 142 -6.15 18.76 -28.98
CA ILE A 142 -5.57 19.41 -30.16
C ILE A 142 -4.37 18.61 -30.68
N ARG A 143 -3.54 18.08 -29.78
CA ARG A 143 -2.36 17.26 -30.11
C ARG A 143 -2.69 15.78 -30.37
N GLY A 144 -3.94 15.36 -30.22
CA GLY A 144 -4.35 13.96 -30.38
C GLY A 144 -3.80 13.03 -29.29
N TYR A 145 -3.48 13.56 -28.11
CA TYR A 145 -2.89 12.79 -27.01
C TYR A 145 -3.96 11.98 -26.29
N GLN A 146 -3.77 10.68 -26.25
CA GLN A 146 -4.60 9.73 -25.54
C GLN A 146 -4.08 9.52 -24.10
N LYS A 147 -4.89 8.90 -23.23
CA LYS A 147 -4.53 8.52 -21.85
C LYS A 147 -3.16 7.83 -21.72
N GLY A 148 -2.79 7.00 -22.70
CA GLY A 148 -1.50 6.30 -22.74
C GLY A 148 -0.29 7.26 -22.80
N ARG A 149 -0.45 8.46 -23.40
CA ARG A 149 0.59 9.48 -23.47
C ARG A 149 1.05 9.94 -22.08
N PHE A 150 0.14 10.01 -21.14
CA PHE A 150 0.38 10.43 -19.76
C PHE A 150 0.81 9.29 -18.84
N SER A 151 1.16 8.12 -19.39
CA SER A 151 1.71 6.99 -18.64
C SER A 151 3.23 6.95 -18.75
N PHE A 152 3.92 6.92 -17.63
CA PHE A 152 5.37 6.71 -17.62
C PHE A 152 5.76 5.24 -17.90
N ASN A 153 4.80 4.32 -18.00
CA ASN A 153 5.06 2.91 -18.34
C ASN A 153 5.00 2.64 -19.85
N VAL A 154 4.33 3.51 -20.63
CA VAL A 154 4.07 3.30 -22.06
C VAL A 154 4.97 4.21 -22.89
N LYS A 155 5.47 3.70 -24.02
CA LYS A 155 6.23 4.49 -25.00
C LYS A 155 5.39 5.64 -25.56
N GLY A 156 6.06 6.71 -25.93
CA GLY A 156 5.44 7.89 -26.58
C GLY A 156 5.39 9.12 -25.67
N GLY A 157 5.00 8.99 -24.40
CA GLY A 157 4.98 10.12 -23.47
C GLY A 157 6.05 10.11 -22.40
N ARG A 158 6.63 8.96 -22.13
CA ARG A 158 7.69 8.81 -21.14
C ARG A 158 9.05 9.27 -21.67
N CYS A 159 9.96 9.59 -20.77
CA CYS A 159 11.36 9.74 -21.10
C CYS A 159 11.96 8.40 -21.53
N GLU A 160 12.51 8.31 -22.73
CA GLU A 160 13.07 7.04 -23.22
C GLU A 160 14.46 6.75 -22.65
N ALA A 161 15.22 7.76 -22.17
CA ALA A 161 16.52 7.55 -21.55
C ALA A 161 16.40 6.73 -20.26
N CYS A 162 15.49 7.09 -19.35
CA CYS A 162 15.21 6.32 -18.13
C CYS A 162 14.00 5.38 -18.28
N LYS A 163 13.40 5.29 -19.45
CA LYS A 163 12.20 4.47 -19.73
C LYS A 163 11.03 4.74 -18.78
N GLY A 164 10.95 5.96 -18.22
CA GLY A 164 9.91 6.39 -17.28
C GLY A 164 10.22 6.15 -15.80
N ASP A 165 11.40 5.65 -15.45
CA ASP A 165 11.79 5.42 -14.06
C ASP A 165 12.13 6.72 -13.31
N GLY A 166 12.51 7.78 -14.05
CA GLY A 166 12.97 9.04 -13.48
C GLY A 166 14.41 8.99 -12.94
N ILE A 167 14.93 7.78 -12.76
CA ILE A 167 16.26 7.49 -12.23
C ILE A 167 16.98 6.52 -13.16
N ILE A 168 18.30 6.52 -13.10
CA ILE A 168 19.17 5.56 -13.78
C ILE A 168 19.88 4.74 -12.72
N LYS A 169 19.77 3.42 -12.84
CA LYS A 169 20.49 2.47 -11.99
C LYS A 169 21.90 2.30 -12.55
N ILE A 170 22.91 2.56 -11.73
CA ILE A 170 24.31 2.26 -12.01
C ILE A 170 24.67 0.99 -11.25
N GLU A 171 24.84 -0.11 -11.99
CA GLU A 171 25.20 -1.40 -11.39
C GLU A 171 26.71 -1.42 -11.07
N MET A 172 27.02 -1.72 -9.82
CA MET A 172 28.38 -1.88 -9.34
C MET A 172 28.63 -3.34 -8.95
N HIS A 173 29.61 -4.00 -9.58
CA HIS A 173 29.84 -5.43 -9.41
C HIS A 173 30.17 -5.87 -7.97
N PHE A 174 30.71 -4.99 -7.14
CA PHE A 174 31.16 -5.30 -5.77
C PHE A 174 30.59 -4.37 -4.69
N LEU A 175 29.77 -3.39 -5.07
CA LEU A 175 29.14 -2.42 -4.19
C LEU A 175 27.63 -2.40 -4.43
N PRO A 176 26.84 -1.90 -3.48
CA PRO A 176 25.42 -1.68 -3.70
C PRO A 176 25.17 -0.79 -4.92
N ASP A 177 24.13 -1.12 -5.68
CA ASP A 177 23.72 -0.32 -6.85
C ASP A 177 23.41 1.12 -6.45
N VAL A 178 23.87 2.07 -7.29
CA VAL A 178 23.60 3.49 -7.07
C VAL A 178 22.49 3.95 -8.02
N TYR A 179 21.57 4.73 -7.49
CA TYR A 179 20.47 5.32 -8.24
C TYR A 179 20.68 6.83 -8.35
N VAL A 180 20.75 7.34 -9.57
CA VAL A 180 20.91 8.77 -9.84
C VAL A 180 19.72 9.31 -10.63
N PRO A 181 19.28 10.57 -10.42
CA PRO A 181 18.26 11.19 -11.25
C PRO A 181 18.65 11.14 -12.73
N CYS A 182 17.66 10.94 -13.61
CA CYS A 182 17.89 10.94 -15.05
C CYS A 182 18.16 12.37 -15.52
N GLU A 183 19.33 12.64 -16.05
CA GLU A 183 19.74 13.97 -16.55
C GLU A 183 18.89 14.48 -17.73
N VAL A 184 18.32 13.56 -18.55
CA VAL A 184 17.51 13.94 -19.72
C VAL A 184 16.14 14.50 -19.33
N CYS A 185 15.51 13.93 -18.31
CA CYS A 185 14.18 14.38 -17.86
C CYS A 185 14.19 15.02 -16.47
N ASP A 186 15.36 15.17 -15.86
CA ASP A 186 15.54 15.76 -14.54
C ASP A 186 14.60 15.12 -13.48
N GLY A 187 14.54 13.78 -13.50
CA GLY A 187 13.67 13.01 -12.61
C GLY A 187 12.18 13.00 -12.97
N LYS A 188 11.73 13.81 -13.92
CA LYS A 188 10.30 14.03 -14.22
C LYS A 188 9.61 12.88 -14.93
N ARG A 189 10.31 11.85 -15.37
CA ARG A 189 9.79 10.61 -16.00
C ARG A 189 9.20 10.75 -17.40
N TYR A 190 8.90 11.97 -17.89
CA TYR A 190 8.22 12.26 -19.16
C TYR A 190 9.12 13.00 -20.13
N ASN A 191 8.77 12.95 -21.42
CA ASN A 191 9.37 13.78 -22.41
C ASN A 191 8.81 15.22 -22.38
N ARG A 192 9.50 16.15 -23.01
CA ARG A 192 9.17 17.57 -22.98
C ARG A 192 7.77 17.86 -23.51
N GLU A 193 7.39 17.25 -24.63
CA GLU A 193 6.08 17.51 -25.26
C GLU A 193 4.91 17.07 -24.36
N THR A 194 5.07 16.01 -23.57
CA THR A 194 4.03 15.58 -22.62
C THR A 194 3.93 16.55 -21.44
N LEU A 195 5.05 17.12 -21.00
CA LEU A 195 5.09 18.09 -19.90
C LEU A 195 4.53 19.47 -20.27
N GLU A 196 4.40 19.78 -21.56
CA GLU A 196 3.77 21.01 -22.03
C GLU A 196 2.26 21.02 -21.77
N VAL A 197 1.62 19.84 -21.72
CA VAL A 197 0.19 19.74 -21.42
C VAL A 197 -0.06 19.98 -19.93
N THR A 198 -0.93 20.96 -19.64
CA THR A 198 -1.23 21.36 -18.27
C THR A 198 -2.73 21.23 -17.94
N TYR A 199 -3.01 20.96 -16.68
CA TYR A 199 -4.33 21.04 -16.07
C TYR A 199 -4.26 21.98 -14.86
N LYS A 200 -5.07 23.03 -14.82
CA LYS A 200 -5.01 24.09 -13.79
C LYS A 200 -3.57 24.63 -13.61
N GLY A 201 -2.81 24.78 -14.70
CA GLY A 201 -1.44 25.30 -14.66
C GLY A 201 -0.36 24.33 -14.16
N LYS A 202 -0.67 23.07 -13.91
CA LYS A 202 0.25 22.02 -13.49
C LYS A 202 0.36 20.93 -14.54
N ASN A 203 1.57 20.47 -14.84
CA ASN A 203 1.79 19.33 -15.72
C ASN A 203 1.69 18.01 -14.94
N ILE A 204 1.75 16.87 -15.64
CA ILE A 204 1.57 15.54 -15.01
C ILE A 204 2.70 15.19 -14.02
N ALA A 205 3.93 15.70 -14.22
CA ALA A 205 5.02 15.49 -13.28
C ALA A 205 4.82 16.33 -12.00
N ASP A 206 4.40 17.61 -12.15
CA ASP A 206 4.08 18.46 -11.01
C ASP A 206 3.00 17.82 -10.11
N VAL A 207 2.01 17.16 -10.73
CA VAL A 207 0.96 16.44 -9.98
C VAL A 207 1.53 15.24 -9.22
N LEU A 208 2.49 14.51 -9.78
CA LEU A 208 3.16 13.42 -9.08
C LEU A 208 4.03 13.92 -7.90
N GLU A 209 4.52 15.14 -7.96
CA GLU A 209 5.29 15.78 -6.89
C GLU A 209 4.41 16.35 -5.77
N MET A 210 3.11 16.54 -6.00
CA MET A 210 2.18 16.97 -4.96
C MET A 210 2.09 15.96 -3.83
N THR A 211 1.96 16.46 -2.61
CA THR A 211 1.50 15.62 -1.48
C THR A 211 0.06 15.17 -1.72
N VAL A 212 -0.35 14.09 -1.06
CA VAL A 212 -1.73 13.61 -1.13
C VAL A 212 -2.72 14.68 -0.68
N GLU A 213 -2.37 15.47 0.35
CA GLU A 213 -3.19 16.58 0.86
C GLU A 213 -3.35 17.68 -0.18
N GLU A 214 -2.24 18.15 -0.80
CA GLU A 214 -2.28 19.14 -1.88
C GLU A 214 -3.09 18.64 -3.09
N ALA A 215 -2.89 17.38 -3.48
CA ALA A 215 -3.63 16.78 -4.59
C ALA A 215 -5.14 16.66 -4.29
N THR A 216 -5.53 16.42 -3.03
CA THR A 216 -6.95 16.40 -2.61
C THR A 216 -7.60 17.74 -2.86
N HIS A 217 -6.95 18.84 -2.50
CA HIS A 217 -7.44 20.19 -2.80
C HIS A 217 -7.42 20.51 -4.30
N PHE A 218 -6.37 20.10 -5.00
CA PHE A 218 -6.23 20.36 -6.43
C PHE A 218 -7.32 19.69 -7.26
N PHE A 219 -7.71 18.47 -6.88
CA PHE A 219 -8.75 17.67 -7.55
C PHE A 219 -10.10 17.68 -6.82
N GLU A 220 -10.39 18.67 -5.97
CA GLU A 220 -11.64 18.76 -5.19
C GLU A 220 -12.90 18.61 -6.03
N ASN A 221 -12.90 19.17 -7.26
CA ASN A 221 -14.03 19.14 -8.18
C ASN A 221 -14.14 17.85 -9.00
N ILE A 222 -13.29 16.85 -8.74
CA ILE A 222 -13.32 15.55 -9.43
C ILE A 222 -13.59 14.45 -8.41
N PRO A 223 -14.86 14.08 -8.15
CA PRO A 223 -15.24 13.20 -7.04
C PRO A 223 -14.55 11.83 -7.08
N LYS A 224 -14.28 11.31 -8.27
CA LYS A 224 -13.64 10.00 -8.47
C LYS A 224 -12.20 9.99 -7.97
N ILE A 225 -11.44 11.06 -8.21
CA ILE A 225 -10.07 11.24 -7.74
C ILE A 225 -10.09 11.60 -6.26
N ASN A 226 -10.89 12.60 -5.89
CA ASN A 226 -10.95 13.14 -4.53
C ASN A 226 -11.26 12.05 -3.49
N ARG A 227 -12.23 11.16 -3.76
CA ARG A 227 -12.57 10.06 -2.85
C ARG A 227 -11.37 9.15 -2.53
N LYS A 228 -10.55 8.81 -3.53
CA LYS A 228 -9.37 7.97 -3.34
C LYS A 228 -8.28 8.68 -2.55
N LEU A 229 -8.07 9.97 -2.84
CA LEU A 229 -7.09 10.79 -2.13
C LEU A 229 -7.52 11.04 -0.68
N GLN A 230 -8.82 11.34 -0.46
CA GLN A 230 -9.36 11.53 0.88
C GLN A 230 -9.16 10.30 1.76
N THR A 231 -9.34 9.10 1.22
CA THR A 231 -9.06 7.85 1.96
C THR A 231 -7.61 7.80 2.45
N LEU A 232 -6.65 8.25 1.62
CA LEU A 232 -5.24 8.31 2.05
C LEU A 232 -5.01 9.36 3.15
N VAL A 233 -5.68 10.51 3.06
CA VAL A 233 -5.64 11.54 4.13
C VAL A 233 -6.22 10.99 5.43
N ASP A 234 -7.37 10.34 5.36
CA ASP A 234 -8.10 9.79 6.53
C ASP A 234 -7.27 8.73 7.29
N VAL A 235 -6.42 7.97 6.60
CA VAL A 235 -5.48 7.03 7.25
C VAL A 235 -4.15 7.69 7.68
N GLY A 236 -4.02 9.03 7.57
CA GLY A 236 -2.86 9.78 8.02
C GLY A 236 -1.69 9.83 7.03
N LEU A 237 -1.91 9.49 5.75
CA LEU A 237 -0.89 9.51 4.68
C LEU A 237 -0.93 10.80 3.83
N GLY A 238 -1.54 11.89 4.33
CA GLY A 238 -1.64 13.16 3.62
C GLY A 238 -0.28 13.77 3.22
N TYR A 239 0.76 13.50 4.00
CA TYR A 239 2.10 14.05 3.83
C TYR A 239 2.96 13.38 2.75
N ILE A 240 2.62 12.19 2.27
CA ILE A 240 3.40 11.51 1.23
C ILE A 240 3.13 12.11 -0.15
N THR A 241 4.12 12.11 -1.05
CA THR A 241 3.91 12.56 -2.42
C THR A 241 3.30 11.46 -3.29
N LEU A 242 2.46 11.83 -4.25
CA LEU A 242 1.80 10.87 -5.14
C LEU A 242 2.78 10.01 -5.94
N GLY A 243 3.89 10.61 -6.38
CA GLY A 243 4.94 9.95 -7.15
C GLY A 243 6.07 9.34 -6.33
N GLN A 244 5.99 9.39 -4.99
CA GLN A 244 7.01 8.85 -4.10
C GLN A 244 7.23 7.36 -4.37
N GLN A 245 8.48 6.97 -4.61
CA GLN A 245 8.80 5.57 -4.88
C GLN A 245 8.50 4.69 -3.67
N ALA A 246 7.85 3.55 -3.89
CA ALA A 246 7.51 2.62 -2.82
C ALA A 246 8.74 2.06 -2.08
N LEU A 247 9.89 1.96 -2.76
CA LEU A 247 11.16 1.58 -2.14
C LEU A 247 11.60 2.55 -1.05
N SER A 248 11.33 3.85 -1.21
CA SER A 248 11.65 4.86 -0.18
C SER A 248 10.80 4.73 1.08
N LEU A 249 9.57 4.23 0.95
CA LEU A 249 8.69 3.98 2.11
C LEU A 249 9.18 2.82 2.97
N ILE A 250 9.80 1.80 2.38
CA ILE A 250 10.40 0.68 3.10
C ILE A 250 11.61 1.17 3.92
N HIS A 251 12.45 2.01 3.35
CA HIS A 251 13.62 2.56 4.05
C HIS A 251 13.24 3.50 5.20
N ILE A 252 12.14 4.23 5.10
CA ILE A 252 11.63 5.05 6.20
C ILE A 252 11.20 4.16 7.37
N SER A 253 10.56 3.03 7.11
CA SER A 253 10.16 2.07 8.16
C SER A 253 11.35 1.33 8.77
N ASP A 254 12.39 1.02 8.01
CA ASP A 254 13.63 0.38 8.50
C ASP A 254 14.50 1.36 9.30
N GLY A 255 14.59 2.62 8.89
CA GLY A 255 15.26 3.67 9.67
C GLY A 255 14.61 3.89 11.05
N ALA A 256 13.28 3.77 11.15
CA ALA A 256 12.59 3.78 12.43
C ALA A 256 12.90 2.55 13.29
N ARG A 257 13.17 1.38 12.70
CA ARG A 257 13.61 0.17 13.40
C ARG A 257 15.04 0.26 13.91
N GLU A 258 15.95 0.87 13.16
CA GLU A 258 17.35 1.09 13.60
C GLU A 258 17.44 2.14 14.71
N ALA A 259 16.59 3.18 14.69
CA ALA A 259 16.53 4.18 15.75
C ALA A 259 15.95 3.65 17.08
N CYS A 260 15.31 2.48 17.07
CA CYS A 260 14.75 1.79 18.24
C CYS A 260 15.63 0.64 18.76
N ARG A 261 16.80 0.39 18.17
CA ARG A 261 17.86 -0.51 18.69
C ARG A 261 18.91 0.28 19.44
#